data_e51ce7d12bcad19853172aae1e4d696a
#
_entry.id   e51ce7d12bcad19853172aae1e4d696a
#
_cell.length_a   1.000
_cell.length_b   1.000
_cell.length_c   1.000
_cell.angle_alpha   90.00
_cell.angle_beta   90.00
_cell.angle_gamma   90.00
#
_symmetry.space_group_name_H-M   'P 1'
#
loop_
_entity.id
_entity.type
_entity.pdbx_description
1 polymer ?
#
loop_
_entity_poly.entity_id
_entity_poly.type
_entity_poly.pdbx_seq_one_letter_code
_entity_poly.pdbx_strand_id
1 'polypeptide(L)'
;MLSNLKNVFKVPDLRNKILFTLGVVALYRLGVAVRVPGIDSDAVKQFQEGVKSQGALGFLDLFSGGAFGSFSIFALGIMPYITASIIMQVLGVVIPKLEKLQQEGAVGQRKITQYTRYLAIGISLLQATGLTFIFGQGRGSAFFGAAQRVPNVKLLPDGMWPRGYLVILTLVAGTAVLMWLGELIAQRGIGNGMSMIIFASVVSRLPYNYYSILQSKKWFIFALLVALSVGIVFAVVRVELAQRRIPVQFAKRVVGRRMYGGQNTYIPLKVNQSGVVPIIFASSVLLLPVLLSNMLGSGEGWRGSIVKLVDKYIVNSQNIVYISLFALLIIAFAYFYNSIAFDPIR
;
A
#
# COMPACT_ATOMS: atom_id res chain seq x y z
N MET A 1 32.15 0.33 -5.02
CA MET A 1 30.72 -0.04 -5.02
C MET A 1 30.24 -0.64 -6.34
N LEU A 2 30.59 -0.10 -7.50
CA LEU A 2 30.21 -0.66 -8.82
C LEU A 2 30.79 -2.05 -9.12
N SER A 3 31.97 -2.38 -8.61
CA SER A 3 32.56 -3.72 -8.72
C SER A 3 31.74 -4.79 -7.97
N ASN A 4 31.14 -4.43 -6.84
CA ASN A 4 30.30 -5.34 -6.06
C ASN A 4 28.96 -5.64 -6.79
N LEU A 5 28.40 -4.67 -7.52
CA LEU A 5 27.22 -4.90 -8.35
C LEU A 5 27.47 -5.89 -9.50
N LYS A 6 28.65 -5.81 -10.14
CA LYS A 6 29.05 -6.82 -11.16
C LYS A 6 29.19 -8.23 -10.56
N ASN A 7 29.65 -8.34 -9.33
CA ASN A 7 29.81 -9.63 -8.65
C ASN A 7 28.46 -10.26 -8.24
N VAL A 8 27.42 -9.46 -8.00
CA VAL A 8 26.04 -9.93 -7.73
C VAL A 8 25.50 -10.77 -8.89
N PHE A 9 25.78 -10.38 -10.15
CA PHE A 9 25.35 -11.14 -11.33
C PHE A 9 26.22 -12.37 -11.62
N LYS A 10 27.38 -12.51 -10.98
CA LYS A 10 28.24 -13.69 -11.14
C LYS A 10 27.79 -14.89 -10.28
N VAL A 11 27.03 -14.65 -9.20
CA VAL A 11 26.48 -15.69 -8.35
C VAL A 11 25.17 -16.21 -8.96
N PRO A 12 25.11 -17.49 -9.42
CA PRO A 12 23.97 -18.02 -10.18
C PRO A 12 22.65 -17.94 -9.39
N ASP A 13 22.71 -18.25 -8.11
CA ASP A 13 21.53 -18.24 -7.21
C ASP A 13 20.90 -16.85 -7.08
N LEU A 14 21.73 -15.84 -6.87
CA LEU A 14 21.29 -14.46 -6.72
C LEU A 14 20.74 -13.89 -8.05
N ARG A 15 21.44 -14.21 -9.15
CA ARG A 15 20.99 -13.85 -10.50
C ARG A 15 19.61 -14.43 -10.80
N ASN A 16 19.39 -15.72 -10.50
CA ASN A 16 18.10 -16.38 -10.76
C ASN A 16 16.97 -15.74 -9.93
N LYS A 17 17.21 -15.41 -8.67
CA LYS A 17 16.24 -14.70 -7.82
C LYS A 17 15.91 -13.31 -8.34
N ILE A 18 16.93 -12.55 -8.81
CA ILE A 18 16.73 -11.23 -9.42
C ILE A 18 15.88 -11.35 -10.68
N LEU A 19 16.26 -12.23 -11.61
CA LEU A 19 15.54 -12.43 -12.87
C LEU A 19 14.11 -12.88 -12.64
N PHE A 20 13.88 -13.78 -11.67
CA PHE A 20 12.55 -14.21 -11.29
C PHE A 20 11.71 -13.02 -10.77
N THR A 21 12.26 -12.20 -9.87
CA THR A 21 11.57 -11.02 -9.33
C THR A 21 11.23 -10.03 -10.45
N LEU A 22 12.16 -9.75 -11.35
CA LEU A 22 11.93 -8.88 -12.50
C LEU A 22 10.86 -9.46 -13.45
N GLY A 23 10.86 -10.77 -13.67
CA GLY A 23 9.83 -11.46 -14.47
C GLY A 23 8.44 -11.32 -13.87
N VAL A 24 8.31 -11.50 -12.56
CA VAL A 24 7.02 -11.32 -11.86
C VAL A 24 6.56 -9.85 -11.87
N VAL A 25 7.48 -8.90 -11.71
CA VAL A 25 7.18 -7.46 -11.82
C VAL A 25 6.73 -7.11 -13.25
N ALA A 26 7.34 -7.71 -14.28
CA ALA A 26 6.90 -7.52 -15.66
C ALA A 26 5.48 -8.09 -15.89
N LEU A 27 5.18 -9.27 -15.37
CA LEU A 27 3.82 -9.84 -15.39
C LEU A 27 2.81 -8.93 -14.70
N TYR A 28 3.17 -8.39 -13.54
CA TYR A 28 2.35 -7.41 -12.85
C TYR A 28 2.06 -6.18 -13.74
N ARG A 29 3.08 -5.64 -14.40
CA ARG A 29 2.92 -4.48 -15.31
C ARG A 29 2.04 -4.79 -16.51
N LEU A 30 2.14 -5.98 -17.09
CA LEU A 30 1.23 -6.43 -18.15
C LEU A 30 -0.22 -6.47 -17.66
N GLY A 31 -0.47 -6.99 -16.46
CA GLY A 31 -1.81 -7.02 -15.87
C GLY A 31 -2.39 -5.63 -15.57
N VAL A 32 -1.55 -4.65 -15.23
CA VAL A 32 -1.99 -3.24 -15.09
C VAL A 32 -2.47 -2.65 -16.44
N ALA A 33 -1.97 -3.12 -17.56
CA ALA A 33 -2.41 -2.68 -18.89
C ALA A 33 -3.73 -3.33 -19.32
N VAL A 34 -4.14 -4.46 -18.72
CA VAL A 34 -5.38 -5.15 -19.05
C VAL A 34 -6.55 -4.50 -18.31
N ARG A 35 -7.48 -3.91 -19.06
CA ARG A 35 -8.69 -3.30 -18.50
C ARG A 35 -9.71 -4.34 -18.10
N VAL A 36 -10.54 -4.00 -17.10
CA VAL A 36 -11.68 -4.83 -16.69
C VAL A 36 -12.67 -4.91 -17.85
N PRO A 37 -13.13 -6.11 -18.23
CA PRO A 37 -14.09 -6.26 -19.32
C PRO A 37 -15.45 -5.67 -18.94
N GLY A 38 -16.14 -5.10 -19.94
CA GLY A 38 -17.48 -4.54 -19.78
C GLY A 38 -17.52 -3.07 -19.37
N ILE A 39 -16.38 -2.37 -19.31
CA ILE A 39 -16.29 -0.95 -18.98
C ILE A 39 -16.03 -0.13 -20.25
N ASP A 40 -16.69 1.04 -20.31
CA ASP A 40 -16.51 1.97 -21.42
C ASP A 40 -15.13 2.65 -21.38
N SER A 41 -14.41 2.57 -22.50
CA SER A 41 -13.06 3.10 -22.64
C SER A 41 -12.98 4.62 -22.56
N ASP A 42 -14.00 5.32 -23.01
CA ASP A 42 -14.02 6.80 -22.99
C ASP A 42 -14.39 7.33 -21.61
N ALA A 43 -15.29 6.61 -20.92
CA ALA A 43 -15.56 6.86 -19.51
C ALA A 43 -14.31 6.67 -18.62
N VAL A 44 -13.48 5.67 -18.90
CA VAL A 44 -12.20 5.45 -18.18
C VAL A 44 -11.22 6.60 -18.39
N LYS A 45 -11.13 7.19 -19.58
CA LYS A 45 -10.23 8.35 -19.81
C LYS A 45 -10.65 9.55 -18.95
N GLN A 46 -11.96 9.87 -18.90
CA GLN A 46 -12.50 10.95 -18.08
C GLN A 46 -12.25 10.68 -16.59
N PHE A 47 -12.42 9.42 -16.15
CA PHE A 47 -12.12 8.99 -14.80
C PHE A 47 -10.64 9.18 -14.45
N GLN A 48 -9.74 8.81 -15.35
CA GLN A 48 -8.29 8.94 -15.17
C GLN A 48 -7.85 10.40 -15.00
N GLU A 49 -8.47 11.33 -15.71
CA GLU A 49 -8.22 12.76 -15.55
C GLU A 49 -8.69 13.26 -14.18
N GLY A 50 -9.86 12.80 -13.72
CA GLY A 50 -10.38 13.11 -12.40
C GLY A 50 -9.51 12.59 -11.26
N VAL A 51 -8.99 11.36 -11.37
CA VAL A 51 -8.10 10.76 -10.36
C VAL A 51 -6.78 11.51 -10.24
N LYS A 52 -6.21 11.98 -11.35
CA LYS A 52 -4.94 12.74 -11.35
C LYS A 52 -5.03 14.06 -10.59
N SER A 53 -6.20 14.64 -10.49
CA SER A 53 -6.42 15.95 -9.86
C SER A 53 -6.70 15.88 -8.36
N GLN A 54 -6.80 14.67 -7.75
CA GLN A 54 -7.27 14.51 -6.36
C GLN A 54 -6.28 13.81 -5.43
N GLY A 55 -6.10 14.39 -4.22
CA GLY A 55 -5.14 13.94 -3.23
C GLY A 55 -5.29 12.47 -2.81
N ALA A 56 -6.41 12.07 -2.20
CA ALA A 56 -6.59 10.71 -1.66
C ALA A 56 -6.66 9.64 -2.74
N LEU A 57 -7.36 9.90 -3.84
CA LEU A 57 -7.46 8.97 -4.98
C LEU A 57 -6.17 8.89 -5.77
N GLY A 58 -5.43 10.00 -5.85
CA GLY A 58 -4.10 10.02 -6.43
C GLY A 58 -3.13 9.11 -5.68
N PHE A 59 -3.23 9.02 -4.34
CA PHE A 59 -2.46 8.06 -3.55
C PHE A 59 -2.83 6.61 -3.88
N LEU A 60 -4.12 6.28 -3.95
CA LEU A 60 -4.56 4.94 -4.36
C LEU A 60 -4.04 4.56 -5.75
N ASP A 61 -4.11 5.50 -6.69
CA ASP A 61 -3.61 5.29 -8.05
C ASP A 61 -2.08 5.15 -8.08
N LEU A 62 -1.36 5.87 -7.23
CA LEU A 62 0.08 5.74 -7.07
C LEU A 62 0.46 4.35 -6.54
N PHE A 63 -0.19 3.87 -5.47
CA PHE A 63 0.07 2.55 -4.89
C PHE A 63 -0.35 1.40 -5.81
N SER A 64 -1.36 1.60 -6.65
CA SER A 64 -1.75 0.61 -7.67
C SER A 64 -0.93 0.71 -8.95
N GLY A 65 0.03 1.66 -9.05
CA GLY A 65 0.86 1.86 -10.25
C GLY A 65 0.08 2.33 -11.47
N GLY A 66 -1.07 3.00 -11.26
CA GLY A 66 -1.97 3.44 -12.30
C GLY A 66 -3.08 2.48 -12.67
N ALA A 67 -3.14 1.35 -12.02
CA ALA A 67 -4.17 0.36 -12.24
C ALA A 67 -5.56 0.87 -11.85
N PHE A 68 -5.64 1.67 -10.78
CA PHE A 68 -6.89 2.28 -10.33
C PHE A 68 -7.44 3.28 -11.35
N GLY A 69 -6.63 4.24 -11.79
CA GLY A 69 -7.06 5.24 -12.76
C GLY A 69 -7.38 4.67 -14.14
N SER A 70 -6.74 3.58 -14.56
CA SER A 70 -7.02 2.87 -15.81
C SER A 70 -8.14 1.84 -15.69
N PHE A 71 -8.70 1.64 -14.50
CA PHE A 71 -9.69 0.61 -14.17
C PHE A 71 -9.27 -0.76 -14.69
N SER A 72 -8.04 -1.15 -14.40
CA SER A 72 -7.48 -2.42 -14.81
C SER A 72 -7.90 -3.57 -13.86
N ILE A 73 -7.58 -4.81 -14.24
CA ILE A 73 -7.81 -6.00 -13.40
C ILE A 73 -7.18 -5.82 -12.01
N PHE A 74 -6.08 -5.08 -11.91
CA PHE A 74 -5.38 -4.78 -10.66
C PHE A 74 -5.77 -3.43 -10.03
N ALA A 75 -6.95 -2.88 -10.34
CA ALA A 75 -7.38 -1.56 -9.86
C ALA A 75 -7.40 -1.44 -8.32
N LEU A 76 -7.80 -2.47 -7.59
CA LEU A 76 -7.74 -2.49 -6.13
C LEU A 76 -6.30 -2.56 -5.60
N GLY A 77 -5.34 -2.95 -6.44
CA GLY A 77 -3.95 -3.10 -6.07
C GLY A 77 -3.74 -4.12 -4.96
N ILE A 78 -2.69 -3.91 -4.19
CA ILE A 78 -2.31 -4.78 -3.07
C ILE A 78 -2.91 -4.31 -1.72
N MET A 79 -3.63 -3.19 -1.71
CA MET A 79 -4.17 -2.56 -0.51
C MET A 79 -5.04 -3.50 0.34
N PRO A 80 -5.99 -4.30 -0.22
CA PRO A 80 -6.81 -5.22 0.55
C PRO A 80 -5.98 -6.23 1.34
N TYR A 81 -4.90 -6.74 0.75
CA TYR A 81 -4.01 -7.69 1.41
C TYR A 81 -3.20 -7.04 2.55
N ILE A 82 -2.68 -5.83 2.32
CA ILE A 82 -1.93 -5.11 3.36
C ILE A 82 -2.84 -4.81 4.54
N THR A 83 -4.06 -4.30 4.28
CA THR A 83 -5.05 -4.04 5.32
C THR A 83 -5.39 -5.32 6.10
N ALA A 84 -5.62 -6.44 5.42
CA ALA A 84 -5.86 -7.73 6.03
C ALA A 84 -4.68 -8.20 6.89
N SER A 85 -3.44 -8.03 6.39
CA SER A 85 -2.23 -8.41 7.11
C SER A 85 -2.07 -7.62 8.41
N ILE A 86 -2.32 -6.31 8.36
CA ILE A 86 -2.24 -5.45 9.54
C ILE A 86 -3.35 -5.79 10.53
N ILE A 87 -4.59 -5.99 10.07
CA ILE A 87 -5.70 -6.43 10.92
C ILE A 87 -5.35 -7.75 11.62
N MET A 88 -4.78 -8.72 10.91
CA MET A 88 -4.36 -9.98 11.51
C MET A 88 -3.23 -9.83 12.51
N GLN A 89 -2.28 -8.91 12.30
CA GLN A 89 -1.24 -8.58 13.28
C GLN A 89 -1.84 -7.99 14.57
N VAL A 90 -2.77 -7.04 14.42
CA VAL A 90 -3.47 -6.43 15.56
C VAL A 90 -4.30 -7.48 16.31
N LEU A 91 -5.06 -8.30 15.60
CA LEU A 91 -5.85 -9.37 16.20
C LEU A 91 -4.97 -10.44 16.86
N GLY A 92 -3.76 -10.64 16.37
CA GLY A 92 -2.77 -11.56 16.95
C GLY A 92 -2.32 -11.16 18.36
N VAL A 93 -2.43 -9.86 18.71
CA VAL A 93 -2.14 -9.36 20.07
C VAL A 93 -3.39 -9.45 20.98
N VAL A 94 -4.58 -9.22 20.39
CA VAL A 94 -5.83 -9.14 21.15
C VAL A 94 -6.44 -10.53 21.40
N ILE A 95 -6.30 -11.45 20.45
CA ILE A 95 -6.93 -12.78 20.49
C ILE A 95 -5.92 -13.83 20.95
N PRO A 96 -6.07 -14.44 22.16
CA PRO A 96 -5.12 -15.42 22.70
C PRO A 96 -4.90 -16.67 21.82
N LYS A 97 -5.90 -17.05 21.01
CA LYS A 97 -5.76 -18.17 20.06
C LYS A 97 -4.78 -17.82 18.91
N LEU A 98 -4.82 -16.59 18.42
CA LEU A 98 -3.91 -16.13 17.36
C LEU A 98 -2.50 -15.90 17.92
N GLU A 99 -2.40 -15.44 19.14
CA GLU A 99 -1.12 -15.31 19.82
C GLU A 99 -0.40 -16.67 19.97
N LYS A 100 -1.11 -17.71 20.41
CA LYS A 100 -0.57 -19.09 20.46
C LYS A 100 -0.10 -19.56 19.10
N LEU A 101 -0.85 -19.28 18.02
CA LEU A 101 -0.43 -19.61 16.65
C LEU A 101 0.85 -18.85 16.25
N GLN A 102 1.05 -17.60 16.68
CA GLN A 102 2.30 -16.89 16.44
C GLN A 102 3.49 -17.55 17.16
N GLN A 103 3.26 -18.08 18.36
CA GLN A 103 4.29 -18.78 19.15
C GLN A 103 4.63 -20.17 18.60
N GLU A 104 3.73 -20.81 17.82
CA GLU A 104 3.98 -22.10 17.15
C GLU A 104 5.04 -22.03 16.03
N GLY A 105 5.61 -20.86 15.76
CA GLY A 105 6.66 -20.67 14.76
C GLY A 105 6.17 -20.85 13.32
N ALA A 106 6.92 -21.57 12.49
CA ALA A 106 6.66 -21.67 11.05
C ALA A 106 5.31 -22.29 10.69
N VAL A 107 4.80 -23.22 11.48
CA VAL A 107 3.49 -23.88 11.26
C VAL A 107 2.35 -22.92 11.54
N GLY A 108 2.40 -22.21 12.67
CA GLY A 108 1.41 -21.22 13.03
C GLY A 108 1.41 -20.03 12.05
N GLN A 109 2.60 -19.57 11.62
CA GLN A 109 2.71 -18.51 10.64
C GLN A 109 2.05 -18.84 9.29
N ARG A 110 2.12 -20.10 8.85
CA ARG A 110 1.39 -20.55 7.64
C ARG A 110 -0.12 -20.42 7.80
N LYS A 111 -0.68 -20.78 8.96
CA LYS A 111 -2.11 -20.64 9.25
C LYS A 111 -2.52 -19.17 9.30
N ILE A 112 -1.73 -18.31 9.95
CA ILE A 112 -1.97 -16.86 10.00
C ILE A 112 -1.98 -16.28 8.57
N THR A 113 -1.02 -16.63 7.74
CA THR A 113 -0.99 -16.21 6.34
C THR A 113 -2.24 -16.67 5.58
N GLN A 114 -2.74 -17.88 5.85
CA GLN A 114 -3.97 -18.37 5.24
C GLN A 114 -5.21 -17.57 5.69
N TYR A 115 -5.33 -17.24 6.97
CA TYR A 115 -6.40 -16.36 7.47
C TYR A 115 -6.30 -14.94 6.87
N THR A 116 -5.09 -14.43 6.72
CA THR A 116 -4.85 -13.15 6.04
C THR A 116 -5.36 -13.16 4.60
N ARG A 117 -5.15 -14.26 3.86
CA ARG A 117 -5.69 -14.40 2.49
C ARG A 117 -7.21 -14.38 2.46
N TYR A 118 -7.88 -15.12 3.35
CA TYR A 118 -9.35 -15.13 3.41
C TYR A 118 -9.89 -13.75 3.75
N LEU A 119 -9.29 -13.08 4.72
CA LEU A 119 -9.67 -11.72 5.11
C LEU A 119 -9.42 -10.73 3.96
N ALA A 120 -8.31 -10.85 3.25
CA ALA A 120 -7.99 -10.01 2.08
C ALA A 120 -9.01 -10.16 0.96
N ILE A 121 -9.46 -11.39 0.68
CA ILE A 121 -10.53 -11.65 -0.31
C ILE A 121 -11.85 -11.02 0.16
N GLY A 122 -12.20 -11.14 1.45
CA GLY A 122 -13.38 -10.50 2.01
C GLY A 122 -13.36 -8.97 1.89
N ILE A 123 -12.22 -8.35 2.23
CA ILE A 123 -12.04 -6.89 2.09
C ILE A 123 -12.06 -6.48 0.60
N SER A 124 -11.43 -7.24 -0.28
CA SER A 124 -11.43 -6.96 -1.72
C SER A 124 -12.83 -7.04 -2.31
N LEU A 125 -13.66 -8.01 -1.87
CA LEU A 125 -15.06 -8.12 -2.29
C LEU A 125 -15.87 -6.89 -1.85
N LEU A 126 -15.70 -6.44 -0.60
CA LEU A 126 -16.36 -5.24 -0.08
C LEU A 126 -15.92 -3.99 -0.86
N GLN A 127 -14.64 -3.83 -1.13
CA GLN A 127 -14.13 -2.68 -1.90
C GLN A 127 -14.56 -2.75 -3.37
N ALA A 128 -14.50 -3.92 -4.01
CA ALA A 128 -14.95 -4.10 -5.38
C ALA A 128 -16.45 -3.78 -5.55
N THR A 129 -17.30 -4.27 -4.64
CA THR A 129 -18.73 -3.97 -4.65
C THR A 129 -18.97 -2.48 -4.45
N GLY A 130 -18.31 -1.85 -3.48
CA GLY A 130 -18.40 -0.42 -3.24
C GLY A 130 -18.04 0.43 -4.46
N LEU A 131 -16.89 0.14 -5.09
CA LEU A 131 -16.43 0.83 -6.30
C LEU A 131 -17.39 0.61 -7.48
N THR A 132 -17.82 -0.62 -7.72
CA THR A 132 -18.74 -0.96 -8.82
C THR A 132 -20.08 -0.26 -8.63
N PHE A 133 -20.58 -0.16 -7.40
CA PHE A 133 -21.83 0.53 -7.09
C PHE A 133 -21.73 2.04 -7.33
N ILE A 134 -20.65 2.67 -6.88
CA ILE A 134 -20.40 4.10 -7.06
C ILE A 134 -20.34 4.47 -8.55
N PHE A 135 -19.56 3.72 -9.31
CA PHE A 135 -19.33 4.00 -10.72
C PHE A 135 -20.43 3.47 -11.65
N GLY A 136 -21.14 2.42 -11.24
CA GLY A 136 -22.29 1.90 -11.98
C GLY A 136 -23.50 2.81 -11.95
N GLN A 137 -23.70 3.55 -10.86
CA GLN A 137 -24.81 4.52 -10.72
C GLN A 137 -24.47 5.92 -11.24
N GLY A 138 -23.30 6.14 -11.78
CA GLY A 138 -22.85 7.47 -12.23
C GLY A 138 -22.62 8.48 -11.08
N ARG A 139 -22.55 8.00 -9.84
CA ARG A 139 -22.27 8.82 -8.65
C ARG A 139 -20.76 9.08 -8.43
N GLY A 140 -19.95 8.88 -9.45
CA GLY A 140 -18.53 9.16 -9.41
C GLY A 140 -18.21 10.59 -9.00
N SER A 141 -19.07 11.56 -9.36
CA SER A 141 -18.94 12.95 -8.93
C SER A 141 -19.00 13.16 -7.41
N ALA A 142 -19.79 12.36 -6.70
CA ALA A 142 -19.86 12.41 -5.24
C ALA A 142 -18.55 11.87 -4.59
N PHE A 143 -17.92 10.89 -5.22
CA PHE A 143 -16.63 10.34 -4.77
C PHE A 143 -15.47 11.34 -4.96
N PHE A 144 -15.58 12.20 -5.98
CA PHE A 144 -14.57 13.22 -6.28
C PHE A 144 -14.76 14.53 -5.50
N GLY A 145 -15.79 14.64 -4.65
CA GLY A 145 -16.13 15.86 -3.89
C GLY A 145 -16.81 16.91 -4.77
N ALA A 146 -17.77 17.65 -4.18
CA ALA A 146 -18.60 18.65 -4.88
C ALA A 146 -17.79 19.83 -5.48
N ALA A 147 -16.50 19.96 -5.15
CA ALA A 147 -15.64 21.06 -5.62
C ALA A 147 -15.06 20.86 -7.02
N GLN A 148 -15.13 19.66 -7.59
CA GLN A 148 -14.59 19.41 -8.92
C GLN A 148 -15.70 18.92 -9.86
N ARG A 149 -15.83 19.63 -10.99
CA ARG A 149 -16.71 19.31 -12.11
C ARG A 149 -16.19 18.08 -12.88
N VAL A 150 -16.11 16.92 -12.21
CA VAL A 150 -15.94 15.66 -12.93
C VAL A 150 -17.32 15.30 -13.47
N PRO A 151 -17.51 15.16 -14.79
CA PRO A 151 -18.79 14.76 -15.34
C PRO A 151 -19.23 13.44 -14.73
N ASN A 152 -20.54 13.23 -14.61
CA ASN A 152 -21.13 11.98 -14.11
C ASN A 152 -20.70 10.82 -15.03
N VAL A 153 -19.52 10.28 -14.77
CA VAL A 153 -18.92 9.21 -15.58
C VAL A 153 -19.61 7.91 -15.20
N LYS A 154 -20.50 7.45 -16.06
CA LYS A 154 -21.05 6.09 -15.96
C LYS A 154 -20.06 5.14 -16.61
N LEU A 155 -19.34 4.36 -15.80
CA LEU A 155 -18.43 3.35 -16.31
C LEU A 155 -19.15 2.12 -16.88
N LEU A 156 -20.40 1.91 -16.48
CA LEU A 156 -21.26 0.81 -16.94
C LEU A 156 -22.39 1.37 -17.79
N PRO A 157 -22.32 1.31 -19.14
CA PRO A 157 -23.31 1.90 -20.03
C PRO A 157 -24.70 1.25 -19.91
N ASP A 158 -24.77 -0.06 -19.69
CA ASP A 158 -26.03 -0.84 -19.69
C ASP A 158 -26.60 -1.10 -18.27
N GLY A 159 -26.17 -0.33 -17.28
CA GLY A 159 -26.62 -0.51 -15.92
C GLY A 159 -25.81 -1.52 -15.10
N MET A 160 -26.21 -1.66 -13.82
CA MET A 160 -25.44 -2.39 -12.83
C MET A 160 -25.46 -3.92 -13.03
N TRP A 161 -26.51 -4.47 -13.63
CA TRP A 161 -26.76 -5.89 -13.79
C TRP A 161 -26.90 -6.29 -15.26
N PRO A 162 -26.23 -7.35 -15.77
CA PRO A 162 -25.36 -8.34 -15.12
C PRO A 162 -23.86 -7.97 -15.09
N ARG A 163 -23.43 -6.90 -15.79
CA ARG A 163 -22.01 -6.54 -15.97
C ARG A 163 -21.29 -6.18 -14.65
N GLY A 164 -22.02 -5.64 -13.67
CA GLY A 164 -21.45 -5.33 -12.36
C GLY A 164 -20.86 -6.55 -11.64
N TYR A 165 -21.50 -7.73 -11.75
CA TYR A 165 -20.95 -8.97 -11.18
C TYR A 165 -19.61 -9.34 -11.82
N LEU A 166 -19.52 -9.20 -13.14
CA LEU A 166 -18.30 -9.51 -13.88
C LEU A 166 -17.15 -8.58 -13.46
N VAL A 167 -17.46 -7.28 -13.28
CA VAL A 167 -16.48 -6.31 -12.79
C VAL A 167 -16.02 -6.67 -11.37
N ILE A 168 -16.94 -6.94 -10.44
CA ILE A 168 -16.61 -7.34 -9.06
C ILE A 168 -15.74 -8.59 -9.05
N LEU A 169 -16.14 -9.63 -9.77
CA LEU A 169 -15.40 -10.89 -9.83
C LEU A 169 -14.01 -10.69 -10.42
N THR A 170 -13.88 -9.89 -11.48
CA THR A 170 -12.59 -9.57 -12.11
C THR A 170 -11.66 -8.82 -11.16
N LEU A 171 -12.16 -7.84 -10.42
CA LEU A 171 -11.37 -7.07 -9.44
C LEU A 171 -10.90 -7.93 -8.27
N VAL A 172 -11.78 -8.80 -7.75
CA VAL A 172 -11.43 -9.73 -6.67
C VAL A 172 -10.43 -10.77 -7.16
N ALA A 173 -10.62 -11.34 -8.35
CA ALA A 173 -9.68 -12.26 -8.97
C ALA A 173 -8.31 -11.58 -9.20
N GLY A 174 -8.30 -10.33 -9.67
CA GLY A 174 -7.09 -9.53 -9.81
C GLY A 174 -6.34 -9.36 -8.50
N THR A 175 -7.03 -9.05 -7.40
CA THR A 175 -6.42 -8.96 -6.07
C THR A 175 -5.84 -10.31 -5.62
N ALA A 176 -6.54 -11.42 -5.86
CA ALA A 176 -6.06 -12.75 -5.54
C ALA A 176 -4.79 -13.11 -6.33
N VAL A 177 -4.74 -12.76 -7.61
CA VAL A 177 -3.54 -12.95 -8.45
C VAL A 177 -2.38 -12.08 -7.95
N LEU A 178 -2.61 -10.82 -7.59
CA LEU A 178 -1.57 -9.96 -7.02
C LEU A 178 -1.00 -10.51 -5.72
N MET A 179 -1.87 -10.99 -4.84
CA MET A 179 -1.47 -11.64 -3.60
C MET A 179 -0.59 -12.87 -3.88
N TRP A 180 -0.98 -13.70 -4.82
CA TRP A 180 -0.22 -14.87 -5.24
C TRP A 180 1.15 -14.49 -5.84
N LEU A 181 1.21 -13.47 -6.72
CA LEU A 181 2.46 -12.94 -7.27
C LEU A 181 3.39 -12.41 -6.18
N GLY A 182 2.86 -11.68 -5.19
CA GLY A 182 3.64 -11.20 -4.05
C GLY A 182 4.23 -12.34 -3.21
N GLU A 183 3.45 -13.39 -2.97
CA GLU A 183 3.94 -14.57 -2.25
C GLU A 183 4.98 -15.36 -3.06
N LEU A 184 4.84 -15.45 -4.36
CA LEU A 184 5.84 -16.05 -5.24
C LEU A 184 7.18 -15.32 -5.16
N ILE A 185 7.18 -13.99 -5.16
CA ILE A 185 8.39 -13.20 -4.95
C ILE A 185 8.99 -13.48 -3.57
N ALA A 186 8.17 -13.53 -2.52
CA ALA A 186 8.64 -13.81 -1.16
C ALA A 186 9.27 -15.20 -1.02
N GLN A 187 8.78 -16.20 -1.77
CA GLN A 187 9.27 -17.59 -1.72
C GLN A 187 10.52 -17.82 -2.60
N ARG A 188 10.53 -17.27 -3.81
CA ARG A 188 11.55 -17.56 -4.83
C ARG A 188 12.34 -16.35 -5.30
N GLY A 189 11.93 -15.15 -4.92
CA GLY A 189 12.56 -13.89 -5.30
C GLY A 189 13.46 -13.31 -4.22
N ILE A 190 13.55 -11.97 -4.21
CA ILE A 190 14.36 -11.19 -3.28
C ILE A 190 13.45 -10.37 -2.37
N GLY A 191 13.66 -10.50 -1.06
CA GLY A 191 13.02 -9.67 -0.06
C GLY A 191 11.52 -9.92 0.11
N ASN A 192 10.80 -8.92 0.61
CA ASN A 192 9.35 -9.01 0.80
C ASN A 192 8.64 -8.73 -0.53
N GLY A 193 7.94 -9.75 -1.06
CA GLY A 193 7.30 -9.66 -2.37
C GLY A 193 6.22 -8.57 -2.47
N MET A 194 5.48 -8.33 -1.38
CA MET A 194 4.46 -7.28 -1.34
C MET A 194 5.10 -5.89 -1.45
N SER A 195 6.19 -5.66 -0.72
CA SER A 195 6.96 -4.41 -0.81
C SER A 195 7.57 -4.21 -2.19
N MET A 196 8.00 -5.29 -2.86
CA MET A 196 8.53 -5.21 -4.23
C MET A 196 7.46 -4.82 -5.26
N ILE A 197 6.23 -5.30 -5.11
CA ILE A 197 5.12 -4.90 -5.99
C ILE A 197 4.75 -3.43 -5.76
N ILE A 198 4.69 -2.96 -4.51
CA ILE A 198 4.46 -1.54 -4.18
C ILE A 198 5.57 -0.67 -4.79
N PHE A 199 6.81 -1.05 -4.58
CA PHE A 199 7.97 -0.34 -5.14
C PHE A 199 7.88 -0.25 -6.67
N ALA A 200 7.60 -1.37 -7.34
CA ALA A 200 7.41 -1.41 -8.79
C ALA A 200 6.23 -0.53 -9.24
N SER A 201 5.14 -0.49 -8.47
CA SER A 201 3.99 0.36 -8.74
C SER A 201 4.36 1.84 -8.73
N VAL A 202 5.00 2.29 -7.65
CA VAL A 202 5.38 3.71 -7.46
C VAL A 202 6.43 4.15 -8.48
N VAL A 203 7.51 3.36 -8.62
CA VAL A 203 8.62 3.71 -9.51
C VAL A 203 8.19 3.77 -10.97
N SER A 204 7.26 2.93 -11.38
CA SER A 204 6.79 2.91 -12.78
C SER A 204 6.07 4.19 -13.24
N ARG A 205 5.56 4.99 -12.31
CA ARG A 205 4.92 6.28 -12.59
C ARG A 205 5.92 7.43 -12.71
N LEU A 206 7.08 7.31 -12.08
CA LEU A 206 8.08 8.38 -12.05
C LEU A 206 8.52 8.84 -13.46
N PRO A 207 8.89 7.94 -14.39
CA PRO A 207 9.34 8.37 -15.72
C PRO A 207 8.29 9.19 -16.46
N TYR A 208 7.02 8.79 -16.41
CA TYR A 208 5.93 9.50 -17.05
C TYR A 208 5.71 10.89 -16.45
N ASN A 209 5.71 11.00 -15.14
CA ASN A 209 5.53 12.27 -14.44
C ASN A 209 6.68 13.23 -14.72
N TYR A 210 7.92 12.75 -14.69
CA TYR A 210 9.09 13.55 -15.03
C TYR A 210 9.08 14.01 -16.51
N TYR A 211 8.68 13.13 -17.42
CA TYR A 211 8.56 13.47 -18.84
C TYR A 211 7.50 14.55 -19.08
N SER A 212 6.35 14.49 -18.44
CA SER A 212 5.29 15.50 -18.55
C SER A 212 5.74 16.88 -18.06
N ILE A 213 6.54 16.92 -17.00
CA ILE A 213 7.11 18.17 -16.46
C ILE A 213 8.16 18.73 -17.44
N LEU A 214 8.96 17.87 -18.04
CA LEU A 214 9.97 18.28 -19.02
C LEU A 214 9.33 18.90 -20.26
N GLN A 215 8.21 18.36 -20.76
CA GLN A 215 7.46 18.90 -21.90
C GLN A 215 6.90 20.30 -21.64
N SER A 216 6.61 20.66 -20.39
CA SER A 216 6.13 22.01 -20.06
C SER A 216 7.20 23.10 -20.17
N LYS A 217 8.37 22.82 -20.75
CA LYS A 217 9.51 23.74 -21.00
C LYS A 217 10.04 24.46 -19.75
N LYS A 218 9.75 23.97 -18.57
CA LYS A 218 10.21 24.55 -17.29
C LYS A 218 11.46 23.81 -16.80
N TRP A 219 12.54 23.88 -17.55
CA TRP A 219 13.80 23.19 -17.23
C TRP A 219 14.31 23.42 -15.82
N PHE A 220 14.23 24.65 -15.33
CA PHE A 220 14.65 24.97 -13.96
C PHE A 220 13.82 24.21 -12.90
N ILE A 221 12.49 24.19 -13.09
CA ILE A 221 11.59 23.46 -12.18
C ILE A 221 11.85 21.96 -12.25
N PHE A 222 12.09 21.42 -13.43
CA PHE A 222 12.47 20.01 -13.61
C PHE A 222 13.76 19.68 -12.84
N ALA A 223 14.83 20.45 -13.01
CA ALA A 223 16.09 20.24 -12.32
C ALA A 223 15.93 20.34 -10.79
N LEU A 224 15.17 21.33 -10.31
CA LEU A 224 14.86 21.51 -8.89
C LEU A 224 14.10 20.31 -8.32
N LEU A 225 13.07 19.81 -9.03
CA LEU A 225 12.30 18.65 -8.59
C LEU A 225 13.13 17.37 -8.55
N VAL A 226 14.00 17.15 -9.53
CA VAL A 226 14.91 16.00 -9.52
C VAL A 226 15.87 16.09 -8.35
N ALA A 227 16.50 17.25 -8.12
CA ALA A 227 17.40 17.45 -6.99
C ALA A 227 16.69 17.25 -5.65
N LEU A 228 15.47 17.79 -5.49
CA LEU A 228 14.64 17.60 -4.31
C LEU A 228 14.29 16.13 -4.09
N SER A 229 13.89 15.40 -5.15
CA SER A 229 13.56 13.97 -5.07
C SER A 229 14.75 13.13 -4.62
N VAL A 230 15.94 13.38 -5.17
CA VAL A 230 17.17 12.70 -4.76
C VAL A 230 17.51 13.06 -3.30
N GLY A 231 17.35 14.32 -2.91
CA GLY A 231 17.56 14.77 -1.53
C GLY A 231 16.63 14.08 -0.53
N ILE A 232 15.33 13.98 -0.87
CA ILE A 232 14.34 13.26 -0.05
C ILE A 232 14.71 11.78 0.08
N VAL A 233 15.02 11.10 -1.03
CA VAL A 233 15.43 9.69 -1.00
C VAL A 233 16.66 9.49 -0.11
N PHE A 234 17.66 10.36 -0.25
CA PHE A 234 18.87 10.31 0.59
C PHE A 234 18.53 10.49 2.08
N ALA A 235 17.69 11.47 2.43
CA ALA A 235 17.27 11.72 3.80
C ALA A 235 16.49 10.52 4.38
N VAL A 236 15.53 9.96 3.62
CA VAL A 236 14.75 8.78 4.03
C VAL A 236 15.66 7.57 4.25
N VAL A 237 16.59 7.29 3.34
CA VAL A 237 17.55 6.19 3.49
C VAL A 237 18.42 6.37 4.74
N ARG A 238 18.85 7.60 5.03
CA ARG A 238 19.62 7.91 6.25
C ARG A 238 18.83 7.64 7.52
N VAL A 239 17.56 8.03 7.56
CA VAL A 239 16.68 7.78 8.71
C VAL A 239 16.38 6.29 8.87
N GLU A 240 16.11 5.57 7.77
CA GLU A 240 15.80 4.14 7.79
C GLU A 240 16.99 3.27 8.21
N LEU A 241 18.20 3.69 7.85
CA LEU A 241 19.45 3.03 8.28
C LEU A 241 19.94 3.46 9.66
N ALA A 242 19.31 4.51 10.24
CA ALA A 242 19.73 5.03 11.52
C ALA A 242 19.44 4.03 12.64
N GLN A 243 20.44 3.77 13.48
CA GLN A 243 20.38 2.84 14.60
C GLN A 243 20.85 3.54 15.88
N ARG A 244 20.07 3.37 16.95
CA ARG A 244 20.51 3.70 18.30
C ARG A 244 21.29 2.52 18.85
N ARG A 245 22.58 2.73 19.12
CA ARG A 245 23.45 1.68 19.67
C ARG A 245 23.47 1.77 21.18
N ILE A 246 22.97 0.73 21.85
CA ILE A 246 23.00 0.61 23.32
C ILE A 246 24.23 -0.20 23.67
N PRO A 247 25.23 0.37 24.38
CA PRO A 247 26.40 -0.38 24.79
C PRO A 247 26.05 -1.40 25.86
N VAL A 248 26.42 -2.67 25.64
CA VAL A 248 26.27 -3.74 26.61
C VAL A 248 27.67 -4.15 27.09
N GLN A 249 27.88 -4.07 28.41
CA GLN A 249 29.10 -4.50 29.04
C GLN A 249 28.94 -5.95 29.54
N PHE A 250 29.75 -6.84 28.99
CA PHE A 250 29.85 -8.19 29.55
C PHE A 250 30.87 -8.23 30.66
N ALA A 251 30.52 -8.89 31.77
CA ALA A 251 31.45 -9.11 32.88
C ALA A 251 32.68 -9.88 32.43
N LYS A 252 33.86 -9.39 32.77
CA LYS A 252 35.14 -10.10 32.53
C LYS A 252 35.19 -11.30 33.47
N ARG A 253 35.35 -12.50 32.92
CA ARG A 253 35.53 -13.71 33.70
C ARG A 253 36.99 -14.09 33.71
N VAL A 254 37.56 -14.22 34.90
CA VAL A 254 38.93 -14.71 35.08
C VAL A 254 38.89 -16.21 35.32
N VAL A 255 39.49 -16.99 34.46
CA VAL A 255 39.63 -18.44 34.59
C VAL A 255 41.12 -18.73 34.66
N GLY A 256 41.61 -18.99 35.87
CA GLY A 256 43.02 -19.18 36.15
C GLY A 256 43.86 -17.90 35.91
N ARG A 257 44.92 -17.98 35.12
CA ARG A 257 45.79 -16.84 34.74
C ARG A 257 45.33 -16.09 33.49
N ARG A 258 44.25 -16.53 32.85
CA ARG A 258 43.75 -15.90 31.59
C ARG A 258 42.46 -15.16 31.83
N MET A 259 42.40 -13.91 31.38
CA MET A 259 41.17 -13.11 31.33
C MET A 259 40.42 -13.42 30.01
N TYR A 260 39.19 -13.92 30.15
CA TYR A 260 38.27 -14.14 29.06
C TYR A 260 37.15 -13.11 29.14
N GLY A 261 36.82 -12.46 28.05
CA GLY A 261 35.73 -11.46 27.97
C GLY A 261 36.24 -10.03 27.93
N GLY A 262 35.40 -9.11 27.65
CA GLY A 262 35.70 -7.69 27.56
C GLY A 262 35.54 -7.06 26.18
N GLN A 263 34.93 -7.76 25.21
CA GLN A 263 34.47 -7.11 23.98
C GLN A 263 33.19 -6.33 24.31
N ASN A 264 33.24 -5.04 24.13
CA ASN A 264 32.06 -4.20 24.22
C ASN A 264 31.19 -4.46 23.01
N THR A 265 30.03 -5.08 23.22
CA THR A 265 28.99 -5.31 22.22
C THR A 265 27.90 -4.25 22.36
N TYR A 266 27.17 -3.96 21.31
CA TYR A 266 26.04 -3.06 21.35
C TYR A 266 24.80 -3.73 20.77
N ILE A 267 23.63 -3.38 21.32
CA ILE A 267 22.34 -3.78 20.77
C ILE A 267 21.91 -2.69 19.78
N PRO A 268 21.79 -2.99 18.49
CA PRO A 268 21.34 -2.02 17.49
C PRO A 268 19.80 -1.93 17.52
N LEU A 269 19.24 -0.78 17.87
CA LEU A 269 17.82 -0.49 17.76
C LEU A 269 17.57 0.42 16.57
N LYS A 270 16.74 0.03 15.62
CA LYS A 270 16.33 0.90 14.51
C LYS A 270 15.50 2.06 15.04
N VAL A 271 15.76 3.27 14.54
CA VAL A 271 15.02 4.48 14.90
C VAL A 271 13.59 4.41 14.37
N ASN A 272 13.41 3.96 13.12
CA ASN A 272 12.10 3.73 12.52
C ASN A 272 11.88 2.23 12.36
N GLN A 273 11.15 1.61 13.30
CA GLN A 273 10.79 0.20 13.22
C GLN A 273 9.49 -0.03 12.44
N SER A 274 8.59 0.96 12.44
CA SER A 274 7.28 0.85 11.80
C SER A 274 7.31 1.04 10.27
N GLY A 275 8.38 1.66 9.74
CA GLY A 275 8.53 1.86 8.30
C GLY A 275 7.37 2.66 7.68
N VAL A 276 6.88 2.18 6.53
CA VAL A 276 5.79 2.82 5.77
C VAL A 276 4.39 2.32 6.19
N VAL A 277 4.31 1.28 7.02
CA VAL A 277 3.06 0.60 7.37
C VAL A 277 2.00 1.53 7.97
N PRO A 278 2.32 2.46 8.89
CA PRO A 278 1.33 3.38 9.47
C PRO A 278 0.63 4.27 8.45
N ILE A 279 1.33 4.74 7.42
CA ILE A 279 0.77 5.60 6.38
C ILE A 279 -0.24 4.82 5.54
N ILE A 280 0.12 3.59 5.16
CA ILE A 280 -0.75 2.72 4.36
C ILE A 280 -2.02 2.37 5.15
N PHE A 281 -1.87 2.10 6.45
CA PHE A 281 -3.01 1.77 7.30
C PHE A 281 -3.94 2.96 7.51
N ALA A 282 -3.40 4.13 7.82
CA ALA A 282 -4.18 5.36 7.96
C ALA A 282 -4.97 5.68 6.69
N SER A 283 -4.36 5.54 5.51
CA SER A 283 -5.06 5.74 4.23
C SER A 283 -6.17 4.71 3.99
N SER A 284 -5.95 3.45 4.35
CA SER A 284 -6.96 2.38 4.23
C SER A 284 -8.15 2.60 5.17
N VAL A 285 -7.89 3.03 6.40
CA VAL A 285 -8.94 3.33 7.39
C VAL A 285 -9.79 4.51 6.94
N LEU A 286 -9.18 5.57 6.40
CA LEU A 286 -9.93 6.73 5.89
C LEU A 286 -10.71 6.42 4.62
N LEU A 287 -10.31 5.43 3.84
CA LEU A 287 -11.06 5.00 2.66
C LEU A 287 -12.39 4.32 3.02
N LEU A 288 -12.45 3.56 4.12
CA LEU A 288 -13.66 2.85 4.51
C LEU A 288 -14.89 3.75 4.75
N PRO A 289 -14.81 4.85 5.54
CA PRO A 289 -15.92 5.78 5.69
C PRO A 289 -16.38 6.40 4.35
N VAL A 290 -15.42 6.68 3.46
CA VAL A 290 -15.74 7.23 2.12
C VAL A 290 -16.52 6.22 1.28
N LEU A 291 -16.11 4.95 1.28
CA LEU A 291 -16.85 3.90 0.57
C LEU A 291 -18.24 3.69 1.16
N LEU A 292 -18.36 3.65 2.50
CA LEU A 292 -19.63 3.47 3.18
C LEU A 292 -20.58 4.64 2.96
N SER A 293 -20.11 5.90 3.00
CA SER A 293 -20.94 7.08 2.74
C SER A 293 -21.52 7.05 1.33
N ASN A 294 -20.72 6.66 0.34
CA ASN A 294 -21.17 6.54 -1.04
C ASN A 294 -22.18 5.39 -1.25
N MET A 295 -22.06 4.28 -0.51
CA MET A 295 -23.02 3.18 -0.55
C MET A 295 -24.35 3.54 0.10
N LEU A 296 -24.34 4.33 1.19
CA LEU A 296 -25.55 4.78 1.89
C LEU A 296 -26.38 5.75 1.06
N GLY A 297 -25.77 6.47 0.13
CA GLY A 297 -26.41 7.44 -0.76
C GLY A 297 -26.89 8.71 -0.03
N SER A 298 -27.17 9.76 -0.78
CA SER A 298 -27.70 11.03 -0.29
C SER A 298 -29.21 10.94 -0.01
N GLY A 299 -29.63 10.10 0.94
CA GLY A 299 -31.02 10.03 1.40
C GLY A 299 -31.35 11.15 2.37
N GLU A 300 -32.67 11.48 2.51
CA GLU A 300 -33.16 12.37 3.54
C GLU A 300 -33.12 11.67 4.92
N GLY A 301 -32.74 12.41 5.96
CA GLY A 301 -32.66 11.91 7.34
C GLY A 301 -31.24 11.73 7.88
N TRP A 302 -31.10 10.92 8.94
CA TRP A 302 -29.82 10.68 9.63
C TRP A 302 -28.70 10.16 8.70
N ARG A 303 -29.05 9.36 7.67
CA ARG A 303 -28.12 8.85 6.66
C ARG A 303 -27.52 9.99 5.85
N GLY A 304 -28.33 10.93 5.38
CA GLY A 304 -27.86 12.10 4.65
C GLY A 304 -26.99 13.03 5.50
N SER A 305 -27.26 13.12 6.81
CA SER A 305 -26.41 13.90 7.72
C SER A 305 -25.03 13.29 7.88
N ILE A 306 -24.91 11.96 8.01
CA ILE A 306 -23.63 11.26 8.08
C ILE A 306 -22.86 11.43 6.77
N VAL A 307 -23.50 11.24 5.62
CA VAL A 307 -22.87 11.41 4.30
C VAL A 307 -22.32 12.84 4.15
N LYS A 308 -23.10 13.86 4.46
CA LYS A 308 -22.65 15.27 4.42
C LYS A 308 -21.47 15.54 5.35
N LEU A 309 -21.43 14.92 6.54
CA LEU A 309 -20.34 15.04 7.49
C LEU A 309 -19.06 14.39 6.96
N VAL A 310 -19.15 13.19 6.41
CA VAL A 310 -18.04 12.46 5.80
C VAL A 310 -17.51 13.23 4.58
N ASP A 311 -18.40 13.69 3.71
CA ASP A 311 -18.03 14.45 2.50
C ASP A 311 -17.33 15.76 2.85
N LYS A 312 -17.81 16.47 3.86
CA LYS A 312 -17.24 17.76 4.28
C LYS A 312 -15.87 17.62 4.92
N TYR A 313 -15.66 16.59 5.77
CA TYR A 313 -14.48 16.48 6.62
C TYR A 313 -13.48 15.40 6.17
N ILE A 314 -13.92 14.35 5.48
CA ILE A 314 -13.07 13.20 5.14
C ILE A 314 -12.78 13.11 3.63
N VAL A 315 -13.75 13.41 2.77
CA VAL A 315 -13.55 13.34 1.30
C VAL A 315 -12.68 14.49 0.81
N ASN A 316 -12.82 15.68 1.39
CA ASN A 316 -12.02 16.83 0.98
C ASN A 316 -10.62 16.79 1.60
N SER A 317 -9.66 16.27 0.85
CA SER A 317 -8.25 16.13 1.27
C SER A 317 -7.51 17.46 1.51
N GLN A 318 -8.07 18.59 1.08
CA GLN A 318 -7.50 19.92 1.36
C GLN A 318 -8.02 20.50 2.69
N ASN A 319 -9.00 19.85 3.31
CA ASN A 319 -9.54 20.31 4.58
C ASN A 319 -8.51 20.06 5.70
N ILE A 320 -8.30 21.08 6.54
CA ILE A 320 -7.39 21.01 7.69
C ILE A 320 -7.77 19.87 8.65
N VAL A 321 -9.07 19.57 8.76
CA VAL A 321 -9.59 18.46 9.58
C VAL A 321 -9.14 17.11 9.03
N TYR A 322 -9.18 16.90 7.70
CA TYR A 322 -8.66 15.70 7.06
C TYR A 322 -7.17 15.52 7.33
N ILE A 323 -6.39 16.59 7.09
CA ILE A 323 -4.93 16.57 7.27
C ILE A 323 -4.58 16.25 8.73
N SER A 324 -5.25 16.90 9.68
CA SER A 324 -5.03 16.67 11.11
C SER A 324 -5.41 15.26 11.54
N LEU A 325 -6.55 14.76 11.08
CA LEU A 325 -7.00 13.39 11.37
C LEU A 325 -6.06 12.35 10.76
N PHE A 326 -5.62 12.56 9.52
CA PHE A 326 -4.67 11.67 8.85
C PHE A 326 -3.32 11.64 9.57
N ALA A 327 -2.79 12.81 9.96
CA ALA A 327 -1.55 12.91 10.73
C ALA A 327 -1.66 12.23 12.10
N LEU A 328 -2.78 12.45 12.80
CA LEU A 328 -3.06 11.80 14.09
C LEU A 328 -3.13 10.28 13.95
N LEU A 329 -3.82 9.77 12.94
CA LEU A 329 -3.88 8.34 12.65
C LEU A 329 -2.49 7.75 12.37
N ILE A 330 -1.67 8.43 11.56
CA ILE A 330 -0.30 7.98 11.27
C ILE A 330 0.51 7.89 12.57
N ILE A 331 0.44 8.90 13.44
CA ILE A 331 1.15 8.91 14.73
C ILE A 331 0.64 7.78 15.63
N ALA A 332 -0.67 7.63 15.75
CA ALA A 332 -1.29 6.59 16.56
C ALA A 332 -0.88 5.18 16.09
N PHE A 333 -0.94 4.91 14.79
CA PHE A 333 -0.53 3.62 14.23
C PHE A 333 0.98 3.39 14.31
N ALA A 334 1.80 4.43 14.14
CA ALA A 334 3.24 4.32 14.32
C ALA A 334 3.59 3.94 15.77
N TYR A 335 2.95 4.59 16.73
CA TYR A 335 3.13 4.27 18.15
C TYR A 335 2.66 2.86 18.47
N PHE A 336 1.46 2.49 18.02
CA PHE A 336 0.88 1.17 18.22
C PHE A 336 1.74 0.06 17.61
N TYR A 337 2.20 0.22 16.36
CA TYR A 337 3.06 -0.75 15.69
C TYR A 337 4.41 -0.88 16.39
N ASN A 338 5.00 0.23 16.81
CA ASN A 338 6.26 0.22 17.53
C ASN A 338 6.13 -0.45 18.91
N SER A 339 5.01 -0.26 19.60
CA SER A 339 4.71 -0.93 20.88
C SER A 339 4.60 -2.45 20.72
N ILE A 340 3.98 -2.93 19.64
CA ILE A 340 3.89 -4.37 19.34
C ILE A 340 5.24 -4.96 18.95
N ALA A 341 6.02 -4.22 18.13
CA ALA A 341 7.32 -4.68 17.67
C ALA A 341 8.38 -4.71 18.79
N PHE A 342 8.19 -3.90 19.81
CA PHE A 342 9.10 -3.74 20.95
C PHE A 342 8.48 -4.30 22.24
N ASP A 343 8.05 -5.55 22.21
CA ASP A 343 7.60 -6.23 23.42
C ASP A 343 8.83 -6.79 24.16
N PRO A 344 9.22 -6.21 25.33
CA PRO A 344 10.39 -6.64 26.08
C PRO A 344 10.23 -8.02 26.76
N ILE A 345 9.03 -8.59 26.71
CA ILE A 345 8.69 -9.89 27.34
C ILE A 345 8.83 -11.05 26.34
N ARG A 346 9.05 -10.75 25.08
CA ARG A 346 9.39 -11.69 24.01
C ARG A 346 10.83 -11.49 23.58
#